data_7ba2935baf2672defc6df437f0d1d5a7
#
_entry.id   7ba2935baf2672defc6df437f0d1d5a7
#
_cell.length_a   1.000
_cell.length_b   1.000
_cell.length_c   1.000
_cell.angle_alpha   90.00
_cell.angle_beta   90.00
_cell.angle_gamma   90.00
#
_symmetry.space_group_name_H-M   'P 1'
#
loop_
_entity.id
_entity.type
_entity.pdbx_description
1 polymer ?
#
loop_
_entity_poly.entity_id
_entity_poly.type
_entity_poly.pdbx_seq_one_letter_code
_entity_poly.pdbx_strand_id
1 'polypeptide(L)'
;MYENSFPNKRYRETIQFLKQVAPPPADILDLGVRNPFSEIMEAEGYSVTNTKGEDLDTNTTAVKDSSAEIVTAFEIFEHLLAPFNVLRDIKADKLVASVPLRLWFSPAYRSKTDQWDRHYHEFEDWQFDWLLEKSGWVIKERHKWTNPVDKIGLRPLLRKVTPRYYAVFAEKP
;
A
#
# COMPACT_ATOMS: atom_id res chain seq x y z
N MET A 1 -1.15 -17.25 -2.65
CA MET A 1 -2.28 -16.32 -2.40
C MET A 1 -2.92 -15.77 -3.69
N TYR A 2 -2.22 -15.68 -4.80
CA TYR A 2 -2.73 -15.07 -6.06
C TYR A 2 -3.25 -16.07 -7.09
N GLU A 3 -3.15 -17.37 -6.84
CA GLU A 3 -3.48 -18.43 -7.84
C GLU A 3 -4.97 -18.54 -8.19
N ASN A 4 -5.89 -18.07 -7.34
CA ASN A 4 -7.34 -18.26 -7.54
C ASN A 4 -8.19 -16.98 -7.57
N SER A 5 -7.63 -15.79 -7.40
CA SER A 5 -8.36 -14.53 -7.53
C SER A 5 -7.40 -13.36 -7.74
N PHE A 6 -7.08 -13.11 -8.99
CA PHE A 6 -6.28 -11.93 -9.36
C PHE A 6 -7.04 -10.66 -8.93
N PRO A 7 -6.45 -9.75 -8.13
CA PRO A 7 -7.17 -8.59 -7.59
C PRO A 7 -7.30 -7.46 -8.62
N ASN A 8 -7.89 -7.77 -9.78
CA ASN A 8 -7.95 -6.90 -10.95
C ASN A 8 -8.42 -5.47 -10.66
N LYS A 9 -9.48 -5.33 -9.82
CA LYS A 9 -9.98 -3.98 -9.49
C LYS A 9 -8.95 -3.21 -8.68
N ARG A 10 -8.36 -3.82 -7.65
CA ARG A 10 -7.35 -3.18 -6.81
C ARG A 10 -6.15 -2.74 -7.66
N TYR A 11 -5.62 -3.63 -8.49
CA TYR A 11 -4.49 -3.31 -9.35
C TYR A 11 -4.79 -2.17 -10.34
N ARG A 12 -5.98 -2.18 -10.95
CA ARG A 12 -6.41 -1.10 -11.83
C ARG A 12 -6.50 0.25 -11.12
N GLU A 13 -7.17 0.32 -9.97
CA GLU A 13 -7.29 1.57 -9.20
C GLU A 13 -5.91 2.06 -8.75
N THR A 14 -5.06 1.16 -8.27
CA THR A 14 -3.71 1.49 -7.78
C THR A 14 -2.82 2.00 -8.91
N ILE A 15 -2.79 1.35 -10.09
CA ILE A 15 -1.95 1.79 -11.20
C ILE A 15 -2.45 3.09 -11.82
N GLN A 16 -3.77 3.31 -11.89
CA GLN A 16 -4.34 4.57 -12.33
C GLN A 16 -3.95 5.72 -11.41
N PHE A 17 -4.06 5.51 -10.10
CA PHE A 17 -3.63 6.50 -9.12
C PHE A 17 -2.13 6.77 -9.20
N LEU A 18 -1.29 5.75 -9.25
CA LEU A 18 0.16 5.90 -9.41
C LEU A 18 0.51 6.75 -10.64
N LYS A 19 -0.07 6.44 -11.80
CA LYS A 19 0.16 7.20 -13.05
C LYS A 19 -0.31 8.65 -12.98
N GLN A 20 -1.37 8.91 -12.23
CA GLN A 20 -1.88 10.28 -12.04
C GLN A 20 -0.93 11.14 -11.22
N VAL A 21 -0.37 10.60 -10.13
CA VAL A 21 0.42 11.37 -9.15
C VAL A 21 1.93 11.33 -9.43
N ALA A 22 2.39 10.30 -10.11
CA ALA A 22 3.80 10.08 -10.43
C ALA A 22 3.92 9.38 -11.79
N PRO A 23 3.72 10.10 -12.91
CA PRO A 23 3.70 9.51 -14.25
C PRO A 23 5.06 8.88 -14.62
N PRO A 24 5.05 7.81 -15.45
CA PRO A 24 6.29 7.23 -15.97
C PRO A 24 6.95 8.16 -16.99
N PRO A 25 8.26 8.03 -17.29
CA PRO A 25 9.17 7.08 -16.65
C PRO A 25 9.62 7.56 -15.27
N ALA A 26 9.80 6.63 -14.33
CA ALA A 26 10.39 6.90 -13.02
C ALA A 26 10.99 5.62 -12.41
N ASP A 27 12.00 5.77 -11.57
CA ASP A 27 12.62 4.68 -10.82
C ASP A 27 11.89 4.47 -9.50
N ILE A 28 11.38 3.25 -9.30
CA ILE A 28 10.58 2.85 -8.13
C ILE A 28 11.32 1.80 -7.30
N LEU A 29 11.35 2.02 -5.98
CA LEU A 29 11.55 0.94 -5.01
C LEU A 29 10.17 0.52 -4.49
N ASP A 30 9.71 -0.67 -4.87
CA ASP A 30 8.46 -1.26 -4.38
C ASP A 30 8.72 -2.13 -3.14
N LEU A 31 8.08 -1.78 -2.04
CA LEU A 31 8.22 -2.53 -0.79
C LEU A 31 7.46 -3.85 -0.87
N GLY A 32 8.14 -4.94 -0.55
CA GLY A 32 7.67 -6.30 -0.70
C GLY A 32 8.40 -7.05 -1.81
N VAL A 33 8.29 -8.37 -1.82
CA VAL A 33 8.88 -9.21 -2.86
C VAL A 33 8.16 -8.97 -4.20
N ARG A 34 8.92 -9.18 -5.30
CA ARG A 34 8.38 -9.07 -6.66
C ARG A 34 7.10 -9.89 -6.81
N ASN A 35 6.10 -9.29 -7.39
CA ASN A 35 4.78 -9.84 -7.54
C ASN A 35 4.14 -9.36 -8.88
N PRO A 36 2.95 -9.88 -9.27
CA PRO A 36 2.32 -9.49 -10.53
C PRO A 36 2.05 -7.98 -10.71
N PHE A 37 1.95 -7.22 -9.61
CA PHE A 37 1.79 -5.77 -9.72
C PHE A 37 3.09 -5.07 -10.12
N SER A 38 4.24 -5.60 -9.72
CA SER A 38 5.54 -5.11 -10.21
C SER A 38 5.64 -5.20 -11.74
N GLU A 39 5.15 -6.30 -12.32
CA GLU A 39 5.11 -6.48 -13.78
C GLU A 39 4.15 -5.50 -14.47
N ILE A 40 3.02 -5.18 -13.83
CA ILE A 40 2.09 -4.16 -14.33
C ILE A 40 2.74 -2.78 -14.34
N MET A 41 3.44 -2.41 -13.27
CA MET A 41 4.17 -1.13 -13.22
C MET A 41 5.23 -1.05 -14.32
N GLU A 42 6.02 -2.11 -14.53
CA GLU A 42 7.00 -2.15 -15.61
C GLU A 42 6.37 -2.04 -17.00
N ALA A 43 5.25 -2.71 -17.23
CA ALA A 43 4.51 -2.62 -18.50
C ALA A 43 3.96 -1.21 -18.77
N GLU A 44 3.73 -0.43 -17.72
CA GLU A 44 3.34 0.98 -17.82
C GLU A 44 4.53 1.96 -17.96
N GLY A 45 5.77 1.45 -17.96
CA GLY A 45 6.99 2.22 -18.25
C GLY A 45 7.78 2.67 -17.04
N TYR A 46 7.54 2.11 -15.86
CA TYR A 46 8.37 2.32 -14.67
C TYR A 46 9.56 1.36 -14.65
N SER A 47 10.66 1.80 -14.03
CA SER A 47 11.78 0.94 -13.65
C SER A 47 11.57 0.49 -12.20
N VAL A 48 11.32 -0.80 -11.97
CA VAL A 48 10.88 -1.29 -10.65
C VAL A 48 11.94 -2.20 -10.02
N THR A 49 12.38 -1.81 -8.84
CA THR A 49 13.19 -2.66 -7.94
C THR A 49 12.34 -3.03 -6.72
N ASN A 50 12.38 -4.29 -6.33
CA ASN A 50 11.65 -4.76 -5.15
C ASN A 50 12.57 -5.01 -3.97
N THR A 51 12.06 -4.90 -2.74
CA THR A 51 12.73 -5.45 -1.57
C THR A 51 12.75 -6.98 -1.64
N LYS A 52 13.64 -7.62 -0.87
CA LYS A 52 13.89 -9.05 -1.00
C LYS A 52 13.13 -9.93 0.00
N GLY A 53 12.15 -9.33 0.72
CA GLY A 53 11.38 -10.01 1.76
C GLY A 53 12.04 -9.95 3.14
N GLU A 54 12.97 -9.02 3.34
CA GLU A 54 13.48 -8.66 4.67
C GLU A 54 12.34 -8.16 5.58
N ASP A 55 12.47 -8.43 6.85
CA ASP A 55 11.58 -7.89 7.87
C ASP A 55 11.86 -6.39 8.04
N LEU A 56 11.00 -5.56 7.48
CA LEU A 56 11.14 -4.10 7.50
C LEU A 56 11.00 -3.49 8.90
N ASP A 57 10.43 -4.20 9.89
CA ASP A 57 10.42 -3.74 11.28
C ASP A 57 11.83 -3.74 11.90
N THR A 58 12.71 -4.62 11.42
CA THR A 58 14.05 -4.81 11.96
C THR A 58 15.17 -4.39 11.02
N ASN A 59 14.91 -4.32 9.71
CA ASN A 59 15.89 -3.98 8.69
C ASN A 59 15.34 -3.01 7.64
N THR A 60 15.67 -1.73 7.79
CA THR A 60 15.27 -0.66 6.86
C THR A 60 16.36 -0.29 5.84
N THR A 61 17.41 -1.09 5.70
CA THR A 61 18.56 -0.79 4.81
C THR A 61 18.12 -0.55 3.37
N ALA A 62 17.19 -1.35 2.84
CA ALA A 62 16.72 -1.20 1.48
C ALA A 62 16.13 0.19 1.19
N VAL A 63 15.37 0.77 2.13
CA VAL A 63 14.78 2.11 1.97
C VAL A 63 15.77 3.25 2.24
N LYS A 64 16.79 3.01 3.10
CA LYS A 64 17.85 3.99 3.40
C LYS A 64 18.85 4.14 2.28
N ASP A 65 19.18 3.03 1.63
CA ASP A 65 20.26 2.99 0.61
C ASP A 65 19.72 3.10 -0.81
N SER A 66 18.41 3.13 -0.98
CA SER A 66 17.79 3.27 -2.30
C SER A 66 18.12 4.62 -2.94
N SER A 67 18.40 4.57 -4.25
CA SER A 67 18.49 5.73 -5.13
C SER A 67 17.22 5.95 -5.95
N ALA A 68 16.16 5.17 -5.71
CA ALA A 68 14.88 5.32 -6.41
C ALA A 68 14.27 6.69 -6.14
N GLU A 69 13.60 7.25 -7.14
CA GLU A 69 12.90 8.53 -7.04
C GLU A 69 11.65 8.42 -6.17
N ILE A 70 11.00 7.25 -6.23
CA ILE A 70 9.71 6.99 -5.61
C ILE A 70 9.82 5.68 -4.82
N VAL A 71 9.26 5.67 -3.62
CA VAL A 71 8.96 4.42 -2.91
C VAL A 71 7.47 4.12 -3.05
N THR A 72 7.15 2.88 -3.41
CA THR A 72 5.77 2.39 -3.38
C THR A 72 5.60 1.36 -2.26
N ALA A 73 4.45 1.40 -1.58
CA ALA A 73 4.10 0.48 -0.49
C ALA A 73 2.60 0.15 -0.54
N PHE A 74 2.23 -0.87 -1.31
CA PHE A 74 0.83 -1.24 -1.51
C PHE A 74 0.45 -2.42 -0.64
N GLU A 75 -0.39 -2.17 0.39
CA GLU A 75 -0.82 -3.17 1.38
C GLU A 75 0.40 -3.75 2.14
N ILE A 76 1.23 -2.88 2.68
CA ILE A 76 2.46 -3.23 3.41
C ILE A 76 2.39 -2.76 4.86
N PHE A 77 1.98 -1.51 5.12
CA PHE A 77 2.12 -0.89 6.44
C PHE A 77 1.22 -1.51 7.51
N GLU A 78 0.13 -2.15 7.16
CA GLU A 78 -0.72 -2.91 8.07
C GLU A 78 -0.04 -4.17 8.63
N HIS A 79 0.97 -4.67 7.92
CA HIS A 79 1.75 -5.86 8.29
C HIS A 79 2.97 -5.54 9.17
N LEU A 80 3.30 -4.27 9.37
CA LEU A 80 4.43 -3.85 10.19
C LEU A 80 3.97 -3.55 11.62
N LEU A 81 4.79 -3.89 12.61
CA LEU A 81 4.59 -3.48 14.00
C LEU A 81 4.90 -2.00 14.22
N ALA A 82 5.93 -1.49 13.53
CA ALA A 82 6.42 -0.14 13.66
C ALA A 82 6.58 0.58 12.31
N PRO A 83 5.49 0.78 11.53
CA PRO A 83 5.55 1.42 10.21
C PRO A 83 6.18 2.82 10.24
N PHE A 84 6.12 3.52 11.36
CA PHE A 84 6.77 4.80 11.57
C PHE A 84 8.29 4.75 11.28
N ASN A 85 8.98 3.68 11.68
CA ASN A 85 10.42 3.56 11.49
C ASN A 85 10.78 3.47 10.01
N VAL A 86 10.06 2.64 9.25
CA VAL A 86 10.25 2.51 7.81
C VAL A 86 9.97 3.83 7.10
N LEU A 87 8.82 4.46 7.40
CA LEU A 87 8.42 5.74 6.80
C LEU A 87 9.43 6.85 7.02
N ARG A 88 9.99 6.94 8.22
CA ARG A 88 11.04 7.91 8.56
C ARG A 88 12.35 7.63 7.80
N ASP A 89 12.68 6.35 7.63
CA ASP A 89 13.95 5.89 7.08
C ASP A 89 13.98 5.90 5.54
N ILE A 90 12.83 5.97 4.85
CA ILE A 90 12.76 6.12 3.39
C ILE A 90 13.56 7.33 2.97
N LYS A 91 14.51 7.16 2.04
CA LYS A 91 15.37 8.23 1.53
C LYS A 91 14.72 9.01 0.38
N ALA A 92 13.94 8.34 -0.45
CA ALA A 92 13.22 8.97 -1.55
C ALA A 92 12.32 10.12 -1.07
N ASP A 93 12.11 11.12 -1.92
CA ASP A 93 11.29 12.29 -1.60
C ASP A 93 9.80 12.07 -1.92
N LYS A 94 9.45 11.00 -2.63
CA LYS A 94 8.09 10.66 -3.02
C LYS A 94 7.68 9.29 -2.50
N LEU A 95 6.47 9.20 -1.98
CA LEU A 95 5.85 7.98 -1.50
C LEU A 95 4.45 7.83 -2.10
N VAL A 96 4.18 6.67 -2.69
CA VAL A 96 2.81 6.25 -3.04
C VAL A 96 2.49 5.00 -2.26
N ALA A 97 1.51 5.06 -1.38
CA ALA A 97 1.18 3.96 -0.50
C ALA A 97 -0.31 3.67 -0.48
N SER A 98 -0.69 2.42 -0.23
CA SER A 98 -2.07 2.06 0.09
C SER A 98 -2.16 1.17 1.31
N VAL A 99 -3.29 1.30 2.01
CA VAL A 99 -3.65 0.44 3.15
C VAL A 99 -5.10 0.02 3.06
N PRO A 100 -5.46 -1.16 3.58
CA PRO A 100 -6.85 -1.56 3.73
C PRO A 100 -7.48 -0.80 4.90
N LEU A 101 -8.62 -0.16 4.66
CA LEU A 101 -9.37 0.51 5.71
C LEU A 101 -10.18 -0.48 6.54
N ARG A 102 -10.29 -0.18 7.82
CA ARG A 102 -11.20 -0.87 8.73
C ARG A 102 -12.65 -0.80 8.23
N LEU A 103 -13.31 -1.94 8.22
CA LEU A 103 -14.74 -2.02 7.94
C LEU A 103 -15.52 -2.09 9.26
N TRP A 104 -16.24 -1.02 9.61
CA TRP A 104 -16.99 -0.89 10.87
C TRP A 104 -18.00 -2.04 11.12
N PHE A 105 -18.45 -2.70 10.06
CA PHE A 105 -19.41 -3.81 10.11
C PHE A 105 -18.75 -5.20 10.04
N SER A 106 -17.42 -5.27 10.14
CA SER A 106 -16.66 -6.51 10.04
C SER A 106 -15.62 -6.58 11.16
N PRO A 107 -15.35 -7.77 11.73
CA PRO A 107 -14.20 -7.91 12.62
C PRO A 107 -12.91 -7.60 11.85
N ALA A 108 -11.86 -7.21 12.60
CA ALA A 108 -10.53 -7.02 12.09
C ALA A 108 -10.03 -8.27 11.33
N TYR A 109 -9.21 -8.04 10.32
CA TYR A 109 -8.61 -9.13 9.57
C TYR A 109 -7.65 -9.92 10.46
N ARG A 110 -7.72 -11.25 10.35
CA ARG A 110 -6.87 -12.14 11.12
C ARG A 110 -6.45 -13.34 10.27
N SER A 111 -5.20 -13.39 9.85
CA SER A 111 -4.60 -14.63 9.36
C SER A 111 -4.24 -15.54 10.54
N LYS A 112 -4.66 -16.81 10.49
CA LYS A 112 -4.37 -17.81 11.51
C LYS A 112 -3.19 -18.71 11.13
N THR A 113 -2.88 -18.79 9.85
CA THR A 113 -1.94 -19.77 9.28
C THR A 113 -0.70 -19.13 8.69
N ASP A 114 -0.82 -17.92 8.17
CA ASP A 114 0.29 -17.19 7.57
C ASP A 114 0.68 -16.01 8.48
N GLN A 115 1.88 -16.06 9.02
CA GLN A 115 2.39 -15.01 9.91
C GLN A 115 2.76 -13.73 9.16
N TRP A 116 3.10 -13.82 7.86
CA TRP A 116 3.40 -12.66 7.02
C TRP A 116 2.14 -11.93 6.56
N ASP A 117 0.97 -12.58 6.63
CA ASP A 117 -0.34 -12.01 6.29
C ASP A 117 -1.10 -11.53 7.56
N ARG A 118 -0.39 -11.28 8.66
CA ARG A 118 -1.00 -10.72 9.88
C ARG A 118 -1.09 -9.21 9.74
N HIS A 119 -2.29 -8.68 10.02
CA HIS A 119 -2.46 -7.24 10.19
C HIS A 119 -2.23 -6.87 11.66
N TYR A 120 -1.20 -6.11 11.92
CA TYR A 120 -0.96 -5.50 13.23
C TYR A 120 -1.72 -4.19 13.39
N HIS A 121 -2.09 -3.57 12.27
CA HIS A 121 -2.88 -2.34 12.22
C HIS A 121 -4.14 -2.53 11.37
N GLU A 122 -5.25 -1.96 11.85
CA GLU A 122 -6.50 -1.78 11.11
C GLU A 122 -6.74 -0.27 11.00
N PHE A 123 -6.29 0.32 9.89
CA PHE A 123 -6.30 1.76 9.71
C PHE A 123 -7.71 2.31 9.45
N GLU A 124 -8.03 3.42 10.11
CA GLU A 124 -8.91 4.45 9.57
C GLU A 124 -8.06 5.39 8.70
N ASP A 125 -8.65 6.10 7.74
CA ASP A 125 -7.91 7.00 6.84
C ASP A 125 -7.12 8.08 7.59
N TRP A 126 -7.74 8.75 8.56
CA TRP A 126 -7.10 9.78 9.38
C TRP A 126 -5.95 9.26 10.25
N GLN A 127 -5.98 7.99 10.68
CA GLN A 127 -4.87 7.38 11.42
C GLN A 127 -3.65 7.19 10.52
N PHE A 128 -3.87 6.77 9.27
CA PHE A 128 -2.79 6.64 8.30
C PHE A 128 -2.23 8.01 7.91
N ASP A 129 -3.08 9.03 7.74
CA ASP A 129 -2.64 10.41 7.51
C ASP A 129 -1.73 10.91 8.64
N TRP A 130 -2.15 10.75 9.89
CA TRP A 130 -1.34 11.17 11.04
C TRP A 130 -0.02 10.41 11.15
N LEU A 131 0.01 9.13 10.79
CA LEU A 131 1.24 8.36 10.74
C LEU A 131 2.23 8.94 9.72
N LEU A 132 1.74 9.27 8.53
CA LEU A 132 2.54 9.90 7.47
C LEU A 132 3.05 11.28 7.90
N GLU A 133 2.18 12.14 8.38
CA GLU A 133 2.53 13.48 8.87
C GLU A 133 3.56 13.40 10.00
N LYS A 134 3.35 12.50 10.96
CA LYS A 134 4.27 12.31 12.09
C LYS A 134 5.65 11.80 11.65
N SER A 135 5.72 11.05 10.56
CA SER A 135 6.97 10.57 9.97
C SER A 135 7.63 11.56 9.01
N GLY A 136 7.08 12.77 8.87
CA GLY A 136 7.67 13.86 8.09
C GLY A 136 7.20 13.96 6.66
N TRP A 137 6.10 13.29 6.30
CA TRP A 137 5.52 13.33 4.95
C TRP A 137 4.42 14.38 4.85
N VAL A 138 4.33 15.04 3.71
CA VAL A 138 3.27 15.98 3.36
C VAL A 138 2.37 15.32 2.33
N ILE A 139 1.13 14.99 2.72
CA ILE A 139 0.18 14.34 1.82
C ILE A 139 -0.32 15.34 0.78
N LYS A 140 -0.19 14.99 -0.50
CA LYS A 140 -0.60 15.80 -1.66
C LYS A 140 -1.92 15.33 -2.24
N GLU A 141 -2.09 14.02 -2.42
CA GLU A 141 -3.27 13.43 -3.04
C GLU A 141 -3.76 12.22 -2.26
N ARG A 142 -5.06 11.96 -2.32
CA ARG A 142 -5.75 10.86 -1.65
C ARG A 142 -6.75 10.22 -2.61
N HIS A 143 -6.82 8.89 -2.58
CA HIS A 143 -7.81 8.14 -3.35
C HIS A 143 -8.39 6.99 -2.53
N LYS A 144 -9.71 6.82 -2.58
CA LYS A 144 -10.42 5.75 -1.88
C LYS A 144 -11.30 4.99 -2.84
N TRP A 145 -11.35 3.66 -2.68
CA TRP A 145 -12.28 2.85 -3.47
C TRP A 145 -12.86 1.69 -2.67
N THR A 146 -14.02 1.25 -3.14
CA THR A 146 -14.75 0.11 -2.57
C THR A 146 -14.24 -1.20 -3.14
N ASN A 147 -14.43 -2.28 -2.38
CA ASN A 147 -14.20 -3.66 -2.86
C ASN A 147 -15.50 -4.47 -2.77
N PRO A 148 -16.43 -4.30 -3.72
CA PRO A 148 -17.68 -5.03 -3.75
C PRO A 148 -17.44 -6.54 -3.94
N VAL A 149 -18.36 -7.34 -3.41
CA VAL A 149 -18.38 -8.79 -3.61
C VAL A 149 -19.73 -9.19 -4.20
N ASP A 150 -19.72 -10.13 -5.15
CA ASP A 150 -20.93 -10.62 -5.83
C ASP A 150 -21.62 -11.70 -4.98
N LYS A 151 -22.14 -11.27 -3.82
CA LYS A 151 -22.94 -12.09 -2.92
C LYS A 151 -24.17 -11.29 -2.46
N ILE A 152 -25.26 -11.99 -2.16
CA ILE A 152 -26.47 -11.39 -1.60
C ILE A 152 -26.34 -11.33 -0.07
N GLY A 153 -26.71 -10.21 0.53
CA GLY A 153 -26.71 -10.02 1.98
C GLY A 153 -26.36 -8.61 2.41
N LEU A 154 -26.54 -8.31 3.71
CA LEU A 154 -26.27 -6.97 4.26
C LEU A 154 -24.78 -6.57 4.14
N ARG A 155 -23.87 -7.47 4.51
CA ARG A 155 -22.42 -7.20 4.40
C ARG A 155 -21.96 -6.94 2.96
N PRO A 156 -22.33 -7.75 1.94
CA PRO A 156 -22.07 -7.45 0.54
C PRO A 156 -22.62 -6.09 0.09
N LEU A 157 -23.83 -5.72 0.53
CA LEU A 157 -24.40 -4.41 0.21
C LEU A 157 -23.57 -3.27 0.81
N LEU A 158 -23.19 -3.35 2.07
CA LEU A 158 -22.35 -2.35 2.74
C LEU A 158 -20.98 -2.21 2.07
N ARG A 159 -20.39 -3.30 1.56
CA ARG A 159 -19.12 -3.27 0.80
C ARG A 159 -19.18 -2.52 -0.53
N LYS A 160 -20.37 -2.32 -1.10
CA LYS A 160 -20.54 -1.54 -2.33
C LYS A 160 -20.38 -0.04 -2.10
N VAL A 161 -20.67 0.42 -0.88
CA VAL A 161 -20.69 1.85 -0.53
C VAL A 161 -19.60 2.27 0.47
N THR A 162 -19.01 1.31 1.20
CA THR A 162 -17.95 1.59 2.17
C THR A 162 -16.58 1.41 1.52
N PRO A 163 -15.71 2.44 1.51
CA PRO A 163 -14.34 2.29 1.03
C PRO A 163 -13.60 1.19 1.80
N ARG A 164 -12.86 0.37 1.05
CA ARG A 164 -12.01 -0.70 1.62
C ARG A 164 -10.53 -0.38 1.48
N TYR A 165 -10.17 0.40 0.48
CA TYR A 165 -8.77 0.75 0.22
C TYR A 165 -8.60 2.26 0.22
N TYR A 166 -7.46 2.68 0.72
CA TYR A 166 -7.06 4.06 0.80
C TYR A 166 -5.63 4.19 0.29
N ALA A 167 -5.46 4.94 -0.78
CA ALA A 167 -4.15 5.28 -1.32
C ALA A 167 -3.83 6.75 -1.10
N VAL A 168 -2.57 7.03 -0.89
CA VAL A 168 -2.03 8.38 -0.71
C VAL A 168 -0.78 8.56 -1.55
N PHE A 169 -0.61 9.79 -2.05
CA PHE A 169 0.65 10.31 -2.54
C PHE A 169 1.16 11.36 -1.57
N ALA A 170 2.38 11.21 -1.12
CA ALA A 170 3.03 12.12 -0.18
C ALA A 170 4.46 12.45 -0.63
N GLU A 171 4.91 13.65 -0.27
CA GLU A 171 6.26 14.14 -0.55
C GLU A 171 6.93 14.60 0.75
N LYS A 172 8.25 14.53 0.77
CA LYS A 172 9.04 15.22 1.80
C LYS A 172 9.07 16.72 1.53
N PRO A 173 9.10 17.55 2.57
CA PRO A 173 9.19 19.01 2.43
C PRO A 173 10.52 19.46 1.83
#